data_6cad24427e6f76d09c84fd287f57ac9f
#
_entry.id   6cad24427e6f76d09c84fd287f57ac9f
#
_cell.length_a   1.000
_cell.length_b   1.000
_cell.length_c   1.000
_cell.angle_alpha   90.00
_cell.angle_beta   90.00
_cell.angle_gamma   90.00
#
_symmetry.space_group_name_H-M   'P 1'
#
loop_
_entity.id
_entity.type
_entity.pdbx_description
1 polymer ?
#
loop_
_entity_poly.entity_id
_entity_poly.type
_entity_poly.pdbx_seq_one_letter_code
_entity_poly.pdbx_strand_id
1 'polypeptide(L)'
;TIGDRAVRESLDAVEAAQRANGGRDARHHLAHIQFVHPEDMPRFRKLGVVANAQPYRACREAYVTELTEPFVGPERSAYMYPFGSLHRAGARLAFGSDWTVSTPDPLQQLEVAVNRIRPDDRGADPLLPDEALDLGTALAAFTAGSAYVNFLDDETGSLEPGKLADIVVLDRDLFGIDGAQVADARVVLTLIEGEAVYSPSEPGW
;
A
#
# COMPACT_ATOMS: atom_id res chain seq x y z
N THR A 1 12.92 -3.81 -0.67
CA THR A 1 13.96 -2.79 -0.38
C THR A 1 13.64 -2.03 0.90
N ILE A 2 14.50 -2.13 1.93
CA ILE A 2 14.26 -1.52 3.24
C ILE A 2 15.03 -0.21 3.39
N GLY A 3 16.33 -0.19 3.08
CA GLY A 3 17.17 0.99 3.22
C GLY A 3 17.12 1.92 2.00
N ASP A 4 17.30 3.21 2.25
CA ASP A 4 17.37 4.26 1.23
C ASP A 4 18.44 4.01 0.15
N ARG A 5 19.62 3.51 0.56
CA ARG A 5 20.65 3.10 -0.39
C ARG A 5 20.20 1.93 -1.27
N ALA A 6 19.53 0.93 -0.70
CA ALA A 6 19.01 -0.21 -1.47
C ALA A 6 17.96 0.24 -2.48
N VAL A 7 17.09 1.21 -2.13
CA VAL A 7 16.15 1.84 -3.06
C VAL A 7 16.91 2.53 -4.20
N ARG A 8 17.90 3.37 -3.88
CA ARG A 8 18.70 4.08 -4.87
C ARG A 8 19.38 3.14 -5.85
N GLU A 9 20.10 2.12 -5.35
CA GLU A 9 20.79 1.13 -6.18
C GLU A 9 19.81 0.33 -7.06
N SER A 10 18.62 0.03 -6.56
CA SER A 10 17.58 -0.63 -7.35
C SER A 10 17.06 0.26 -8.48
N LEU A 11 16.82 1.55 -8.20
CA LEU A 11 16.41 2.51 -9.23
C LEU A 11 17.53 2.73 -10.27
N ASP A 12 18.79 2.77 -9.84
CA ASP A 12 19.95 2.85 -10.73
C ASP A 12 20.03 1.64 -11.66
N ALA A 13 19.79 0.43 -11.12
CA ALA A 13 19.76 -0.80 -11.91
C ALA A 13 18.64 -0.80 -12.96
N VAL A 14 17.43 -0.35 -12.59
CA VAL A 14 16.31 -0.21 -13.54
C VAL A 14 16.65 0.80 -14.62
N GLU A 15 17.19 1.97 -14.25
CA GLU A 15 17.59 2.99 -15.22
C GLU A 15 18.67 2.47 -16.20
N ALA A 16 19.67 1.75 -15.70
CA ALA A 16 20.71 1.14 -16.52
C ALA A 16 20.13 0.08 -17.49
N ALA A 17 19.22 -0.76 -17.00
CA ALA A 17 18.55 -1.77 -17.81
C ALA A 17 17.69 -1.13 -18.93
N GLN A 18 16.94 -0.06 -18.62
CA GLN A 18 16.15 0.67 -19.61
C GLN A 18 17.03 1.33 -20.69
N ARG A 19 18.17 1.90 -20.29
CA ARG A 19 19.13 2.47 -21.24
C ARG A 19 19.74 1.42 -22.17
N ALA A 20 20.05 0.23 -21.63
CA ALA A 20 20.69 -0.83 -22.39
C ALA A 20 19.74 -1.56 -23.34
N ASN A 21 18.47 -1.77 -22.93
CA ASN A 21 17.52 -2.65 -23.60
C ASN A 21 16.37 -1.89 -24.30
N GLY A 22 16.34 -0.57 -24.21
CA GLY A 22 15.17 0.24 -24.60
C GLY A 22 14.04 0.17 -23.55
N GLY A 23 13.13 1.14 -23.64
CA GLY A 23 11.93 1.17 -22.77
C GLY A 23 10.92 0.11 -23.19
N ARG A 24 10.42 -0.65 -22.22
CA ARG A 24 9.29 -1.57 -22.37
C ARG A 24 8.44 -1.54 -21.11
N ASP A 25 7.18 -1.93 -21.19
CA ASP A 25 6.31 -2.08 -20.03
C ASP A 25 6.73 -3.33 -19.22
N ALA A 26 7.68 -3.14 -18.32
CA ALA A 26 8.19 -4.19 -17.44
C ALA A 26 7.58 -4.13 -16.03
N ARG A 27 6.87 -3.06 -15.70
CA ARG A 27 6.18 -2.82 -14.43
C ARG A 27 7.02 -3.18 -13.20
N HIS A 28 8.32 -2.81 -13.24
CA HIS A 28 9.20 -3.04 -12.10
C HIS A 28 8.61 -2.43 -10.83
N HIS A 29 8.69 -3.15 -9.71
CA HIS A 29 8.23 -2.64 -8.44
C HIS A 29 9.27 -2.88 -7.34
N LEU A 30 9.32 -2.00 -6.35
CA LEU A 30 10.15 -2.14 -5.16
C LEU A 30 9.24 -2.38 -3.96
N ALA A 31 9.45 -3.54 -3.30
CA ALA A 31 8.66 -3.90 -2.11
C ALA A 31 9.26 -3.28 -0.83
N HIS A 32 8.41 -3.12 0.19
CA HIS A 32 8.64 -2.59 1.53
C HIS A 32 8.90 -1.09 1.56
N ILE A 33 9.89 -0.56 0.82
CA ILE A 33 10.19 0.88 0.72
C ILE A 33 10.12 1.61 2.07
N GLN A 34 10.73 1.00 3.13
CA GLN A 34 10.69 1.57 4.48
C GLN A 34 11.39 2.93 4.53
N PHE A 35 12.54 3.07 3.87
CA PHE A 35 13.24 4.34 3.73
C PHE A 35 13.43 4.70 2.27
N VAL A 36 12.98 5.88 1.87
CA VAL A 36 13.23 6.44 0.53
C VAL A 36 13.78 7.84 0.67
N HIS A 37 15.01 8.05 0.20
CA HIS A 37 15.59 9.38 0.22
C HIS A 37 14.76 10.34 -0.65
N PRO A 38 14.50 11.58 -0.22
CA PRO A 38 13.65 12.53 -0.95
C PRO A 38 14.03 12.71 -2.44
N GLU A 39 15.33 12.73 -2.76
CA GLU A 39 15.80 12.85 -4.14
C GLU A 39 15.43 11.64 -5.03
N ASP A 40 15.18 10.47 -4.43
CA ASP A 40 14.82 9.26 -5.18
C ASP A 40 13.31 9.12 -5.42
N MET A 41 12.47 9.83 -4.69
CA MET A 41 11.01 9.73 -4.81
C MET A 41 10.50 10.07 -6.22
N PRO A 42 10.94 11.16 -6.91
CA PRO A 42 10.52 11.44 -8.28
C PRO A 42 10.97 10.40 -9.30
N ARG A 43 12.00 9.63 -8.97
CA ARG A 43 12.55 8.61 -9.88
C ARG A 43 11.61 7.43 -10.08
N PHE A 44 10.73 7.11 -9.10
CA PHE A 44 9.71 6.09 -9.27
C PHE A 44 8.84 6.40 -10.49
N ARG A 45 8.27 7.62 -10.55
CA ARG A 45 7.49 8.07 -11.71
C ARG A 45 8.33 8.09 -12.99
N LYS A 46 9.52 8.69 -12.93
CA LYS A 46 10.40 8.86 -14.12
C LYS A 46 10.74 7.52 -14.77
N LEU A 47 10.99 6.49 -13.97
CA LEU A 47 11.41 5.16 -14.43
C LEU A 47 10.25 4.19 -14.59
N GLY A 48 9.00 4.59 -14.25
CA GLY A 48 7.84 3.71 -14.25
C GLY A 48 7.93 2.59 -13.20
N VAL A 49 8.68 2.82 -12.11
CA VAL A 49 8.78 1.86 -11.01
C VAL A 49 7.62 2.07 -10.05
N VAL A 50 6.95 0.99 -9.68
CA VAL A 50 5.83 1.02 -8.74
C VAL A 50 6.36 0.90 -7.32
N ALA A 51 5.84 1.74 -6.42
CA ALA A 51 6.09 1.64 -4.99
C ALA A 51 5.12 0.62 -4.38
N ASN A 52 5.63 -0.60 -4.15
CA ASN A 52 4.86 -1.70 -3.56
C ASN A 52 5.04 -1.69 -2.04
N ALA A 53 4.04 -1.20 -1.32
CA ALA A 53 4.13 -1.00 0.12
C ALA A 53 3.27 -1.98 0.91
N GLN A 54 3.65 -2.14 2.19
CA GLN A 54 2.94 -2.94 3.18
C GLN A 54 2.51 -2.02 4.32
N PRO A 55 1.32 -1.39 4.22
CA PRO A 55 0.95 -0.27 5.08
C PRO A 55 0.90 -0.57 6.57
N TYR A 56 0.61 -1.82 6.96
CA TYR A 56 0.47 -2.19 8.38
C TYR A 56 1.72 -1.87 9.23
N ARG A 57 2.90 -1.81 8.58
CA ARG A 57 4.17 -1.47 9.24
C ARG A 57 4.38 0.04 9.42
N ALA A 58 3.55 0.86 8.80
CA ALA A 58 3.70 2.31 8.81
C ALA A 58 3.06 2.97 10.04
N CYS A 59 3.36 2.47 11.23
CA CYS A 59 2.83 2.91 12.52
C CYS A 59 3.89 2.89 13.61
N ARG A 60 3.60 3.49 14.77
CA ARG A 60 4.49 3.43 15.93
C ARG A 60 4.35 2.10 16.63
N GLU A 61 5.25 1.20 16.37
CA GLU A 61 5.41 -0.09 17.05
C GLU A 61 6.84 -0.25 17.56
N ALA A 62 7.09 -1.21 18.45
CA ALA A 62 8.40 -1.44 19.05
C ALA A 62 9.51 -1.62 18.00
N TYR A 63 9.20 -2.27 16.86
CA TYR A 63 10.15 -2.38 15.74
C TYR A 63 10.61 -1.01 15.23
N VAL A 64 9.71 -0.04 15.14
CA VAL A 64 10.02 1.33 14.70
C VAL A 64 10.74 2.09 15.83
N THR A 65 10.15 2.15 17.02
CA THR A 65 10.58 3.04 18.08
C THR A 65 11.83 2.56 18.85
N GLU A 66 12.02 1.24 18.95
CA GLU A 66 13.10 0.65 19.74
C GLU A 66 14.23 0.06 18.87
N LEU A 67 13.87 -0.49 17.69
CA LEU A 67 14.82 -1.22 16.84
C LEU A 67 15.19 -0.47 15.55
N THR A 68 14.57 0.64 15.23
CA THR A 68 14.85 1.40 14.01
C THR A 68 15.28 2.83 14.29
N GLU A 69 14.41 3.68 14.86
CA GLU A 69 14.67 5.09 15.09
C GLU A 69 16.01 5.37 15.84
N PRO A 70 16.35 4.63 16.92
CA PRO A 70 17.58 4.90 17.65
C PRO A 70 18.86 4.69 16.83
N PHE A 71 18.79 3.84 15.78
CA PHE A 71 19.96 3.47 14.96
C PHE A 71 20.07 4.31 13.68
N VAL A 72 18.95 4.80 13.13
CA VAL A 72 18.98 5.59 11.89
C VAL A 72 19.04 7.10 12.15
N GLY A 73 18.64 7.53 13.33
CA GLY A 73 18.61 8.92 13.75
C GLY A 73 17.42 9.71 13.19
N PRO A 74 17.18 10.93 13.72
CA PRO A 74 15.97 11.70 13.43
C PRO A 74 15.85 12.15 11.97
N GLU A 75 16.97 12.47 11.32
CA GLU A 75 16.95 12.92 9.93
C GLU A 75 16.42 11.83 8.99
N ARG A 76 16.89 10.58 9.13
CA ARG A 76 16.44 9.48 8.28
C ARG A 76 15.06 8.97 8.70
N SER A 77 14.74 9.02 9.99
CA SER A 77 13.40 8.65 10.48
C SER A 77 12.30 9.53 9.88
N ALA A 78 12.62 10.78 9.48
CA ALA A 78 11.67 11.70 8.87
C ALA A 78 11.14 11.26 7.49
N TYR A 79 11.74 10.29 6.83
CA TYR A 79 11.25 9.72 5.55
C TYR A 79 11.02 8.21 5.61
N MET A 80 10.54 7.75 6.75
CA MET A 80 10.14 6.35 6.93
C MET A 80 8.72 6.12 6.39
N TYR A 81 8.55 5.08 5.56
CA TYR A 81 7.28 4.76 4.93
C TYR A 81 6.62 5.98 4.25
N PRO A 82 7.29 6.64 3.30
CA PRO A 82 6.88 7.94 2.77
C PRO A 82 5.82 7.81 1.67
N PHE A 83 4.67 7.18 2.00
CA PHE A 83 3.63 6.85 1.02
C PHE A 83 2.97 8.09 0.43
N GLY A 84 2.67 9.09 1.28
CA GLY A 84 2.11 10.36 0.86
C GLY A 84 3.07 11.14 -0.05
N SER A 85 4.35 11.19 0.31
CA SER A 85 5.39 11.85 -0.50
C SER A 85 5.62 11.15 -1.84
N LEU A 86 5.64 9.83 -1.88
CA LEU A 86 5.72 9.05 -3.13
C LEU A 86 4.51 9.30 -4.01
N HIS A 87 3.29 9.30 -3.43
CA HIS A 87 2.06 9.62 -4.16
C HIS A 87 2.11 11.04 -4.74
N ARG A 88 2.46 12.05 -3.92
CA ARG A 88 2.63 13.45 -4.37
C ARG A 88 3.70 13.61 -5.44
N ALA A 89 4.76 12.80 -5.41
CA ALA A 89 5.79 12.75 -6.47
C ALA A 89 5.31 12.04 -7.75
N GLY A 90 4.08 11.51 -7.76
CA GLY A 90 3.44 10.84 -8.88
C GLY A 90 3.89 9.40 -9.08
N ALA A 91 4.47 8.76 -8.07
CA ALA A 91 4.72 7.32 -8.08
C ALA A 91 3.38 6.56 -8.09
N ARG A 92 3.30 5.49 -8.87
CA ARG A 92 2.20 4.53 -8.75
C ARG A 92 2.40 3.72 -7.47
N LEU A 93 1.35 3.59 -6.68
CA LEU A 93 1.35 2.75 -5.48
C LEU A 93 0.70 1.40 -5.80
N ALA A 94 1.21 0.34 -5.19
CA ALA A 94 0.58 -0.96 -5.07
C ALA A 94 0.75 -1.44 -3.63
N PHE A 95 -0.28 -2.06 -3.07
CA PHE A 95 -0.25 -2.52 -1.70
C PHE A 95 -0.42 -4.03 -1.60
N GLY A 96 0.12 -4.60 -0.53
CA GLY A 96 -0.02 -5.98 -0.14
C GLY A 96 0.23 -6.15 1.35
N SER A 97 -0.10 -7.32 1.89
CA SER A 97 -0.01 -7.57 3.34
C SER A 97 1.36 -7.99 3.83
N ASP A 98 2.18 -8.59 2.96
CA ASP A 98 3.39 -9.31 3.38
C ASP A 98 3.07 -10.42 4.41
N TRP A 99 1.89 -11.04 4.27
CA TRP A 99 1.55 -12.18 5.11
C TRP A 99 2.53 -13.33 4.79
N THR A 100 3.16 -13.94 5.77
CA THR A 100 2.83 -14.07 7.22
C THR A 100 3.57 -13.08 8.15
N VAL A 101 4.28 -12.09 7.61
CA VAL A 101 5.03 -11.12 8.41
C VAL A 101 4.08 -10.13 9.10
N SER A 102 2.93 -9.84 8.51
CA SER A 102 1.89 -9.03 9.13
C SER A 102 0.49 -9.66 8.92
N THR A 103 -0.57 -8.95 9.29
CA THR A 103 -1.94 -9.42 9.11
C THR A 103 -2.29 -9.57 7.64
N PRO A 104 -3.01 -10.65 7.22
CA PRO A 104 -3.53 -10.76 5.86
C PRO A 104 -4.73 -9.84 5.59
N ASP A 105 -5.33 -9.25 6.65
CA ASP A 105 -6.54 -8.46 6.57
C ASP A 105 -6.29 -7.10 5.87
N PRO A 106 -6.83 -6.85 4.68
CA PRO A 106 -6.62 -5.62 3.95
C PRO A 106 -7.28 -4.40 4.61
N LEU A 107 -8.35 -4.57 5.40
CA LEU A 107 -9.02 -3.47 6.08
C LEU A 107 -8.16 -2.88 7.20
N GLN A 108 -7.44 -3.72 7.94
CA GLN A 108 -6.44 -3.27 8.90
C GLN A 108 -5.28 -2.54 8.22
N GLN A 109 -4.83 -3.03 7.08
CA GLN A 109 -3.79 -2.39 6.29
C GLN A 109 -4.24 -1.01 5.78
N LEU A 110 -5.49 -0.90 5.31
CA LEU A 110 -6.11 0.36 4.87
C LEU A 110 -6.20 1.37 6.01
N GLU A 111 -6.66 0.94 7.20
CA GLU A 111 -6.74 1.83 8.36
C GLU A 111 -5.37 2.44 8.70
N VAL A 112 -4.30 1.64 8.68
CA VAL A 112 -2.95 2.16 8.93
C VAL A 112 -2.47 3.08 7.79
N ALA A 113 -2.79 2.78 6.54
CA ALA A 113 -2.44 3.65 5.42
C ALA A 113 -3.04 5.06 5.55
N VAL A 114 -4.26 5.14 6.10
CA VAL A 114 -5.02 6.39 6.26
C VAL A 114 -4.68 7.13 7.56
N ASN A 115 -4.44 6.40 8.66
CA ASN A 115 -4.29 7.02 9.99
C ASN A 115 -2.86 6.97 10.52
N ARG A 116 -2.02 6.09 10.01
CA ARG A 116 -0.66 5.86 10.52
C ARG A 116 -0.63 5.35 11.97
N ILE A 117 -1.73 4.73 12.39
CA ILE A 117 -1.97 4.16 13.72
C ILE A 117 -2.53 2.75 13.53
N ARG A 118 -2.17 1.82 14.40
CA ARG A 118 -2.70 0.45 14.36
C ARG A 118 -4.14 0.38 14.88
N PRO A 119 -4.99 -0.48 14.30
CA PRO A 119 -6.36 -0.66 14.76
C PRO A 119 -6.47 -1.17 16.21
N ASP A 120 -5.48 -1.91 16.68
CA ASP A 120 -5.42 -2.44 18.05
C ASP A 120 -4.81 -1.47 19.09
N ASP A 121 -4.33 -0.29 18.65
CA ASP A 121 -3.76 0.76 19.50
C ASP A 121 -4.13 2.16 19.00
N ARG A 122 -5.41 2.40 18.79
CA ARG A 122 -5.96 3.68 18.27
C ARG A 122 -5.69 4.89 19.16
N GLY A 123 -5.19 4.68 20.37
CA GLY A 123 -4.75 5.75 21.27
C GLY A 123 -3.33 6.22 21.08
N ALA A 124 -2.54 5.54 20.24
CA ALA A 124 -1.16 5.91 19.98
C ALA A 124 -1.04 7.15 19.09
N ASP A 125 0.12 7.81 19.15
CA ASP A 125 0.46 8.88 18.21
C ASP A 125 0.72 8.31 16.79
N PRO A 126 0.26 9.00 15.73
CA PRO A 126 0.52 8.55 14.36
C PRO A 126 2.00 8.64 14.01
N LEU A 127 2.48 7.68 13.21
CA LEU A 127 3.83 7.75 12.63
C LEU A 127 3.81 8.67 11.40
N LEU A 128 4.49 9.83 11.47
CA LEU A 128 4.60 10.77 10.35
C LEU A 128 3.23 11.02 9.67
N PRO A 129 2.30 11.75 10.32
CA PRO A 129 0.93 11.89 9.84
C PRO A 129 0.81 12.52 8.45
N ASP A 130 1.79 13.33 8.02
CA ASP A 130 1.84 13.93 6.68
C ASP A 130 2.07 12.88 5.56
N GLU A 131 2.45 11.67 5.93
CA GLU A 131 2.61 10.54 5.03
C GLU A 131 1.37 9.63 4.93
N ALA A 132 0.28 9.99 5.64
CA ALA A 132 -1.01 9.35 5.49
C ALA A 132 -1.58 9.56 4.07
N LEU A 133 -2.36 8.59 3.62
CA LEU A 133 -3.07 8.67 2.34
C LEU A 133 -4.56 8.93 2.57
N ASP A 134 -5.23 9.52 1.59
CA ASP A 134 -6.68 9.45 1.56
C ASP A 134 -7.15 8.01 1.27
N LEU A 135 -8.36 7.70 1.72
CA LEU A 135 -8.92 6.35 1.61
C LEU A 135 -9.05 5.88 0.14
N GLY A 136 -9.42 6.78 -0.76
CA GLY A 136 -9.56 6.44 -2.19
C GLY A 136 -8.21 6.03 -2.80
N THR A 137 -7.14 6.76 -2.50
CA THR A 137 -5.79 6.42 -2.93
C THR A 137 -5.33 5.09 -2.33
N ALA A 138 -5.59 4.83 -1.05
CA ALA A 138 -5.21 3.59 -0.38
C ALA A 138 -5.99 2.38 -0.96
N LEU A 139 -7.30 2.52 -1.21
CA LEU A 139 -8.11 1.49 -1.88
C LEU A 139 -7.60 1.21 -3.29
N ALA A 140 -7.34 2.25 -4.08
CA ALA A 140 -6.80 2.08 -5.43
C ALA A 140 -5.45 1.36 -5.44
N ALA A 141 -4.59 1.59 -4.43
CA ALA A 141 -3.32 0.88 -4.31
C ALA A 141 -3.50 -0.62 -4.01
N PHE A 142 -4.52 -1.00 -3.20
CA PHE A 142 -4.84 -2.41 -2.93
C PHE A 142 -5.56 -3.12 -4.09
N THR A 143 -6.25 -2.40 -4.94
CA THR A 143 -7.04 -2.96 -6.05
C THR A 143 -6.35 -2.75 -7.39
N ALA A 144 -6.58 -1.62 -8.05
CA ALA A 144 -6.02 -1.31 -9.36
C ALA A 144 -4.47 -1.29 -9.39
N GLY A 145 -3.83 -0.82 -8.30
CA GLY A 145 -2.37 -0.82 -8.18
C GLY A 145 -1.79 -2.23 -8.12
N SER A 146 -2.41 -3.12 -7.32
CA SER A 146 -2.01 -4.53 -7.22
C SER A 146 -2.30 -5.29 -8.51
N ALA A 147 -3.43 -5.06 -9.16
CA ALA A 147 -3.74 -5.63 -10.47
C ALA A 147 -2.69 -5.20 -11.51
N TYR A 148 -2.33 -3.92 -11.53
CA TYR A 148 -1.34 -3.38 -12.47
C TYR A 148 0.01 -4.08 -12.37
N VAL A 149 0.59 -4.26 -11.17
CA VAL A 149 1.92 -4.89 -11.03
C VAL A 149 1.91 -6.37 -11.39
N ASN A 150 0.75 -7.00 -11.41
CA ASN A 150 0.55 -8.39 -11.78
C ASN A 150 0.11 -8.57 -13.24
N PHE A 151 0.02 -7.49 -14.03
CA PHE A 151 -0.47 -7.51 -15.43
C PHE A 151 -1.91 -8.02 -15.55
N LEU A 152 -2.73 -7.75 -14.55
CA LEU A 152 -4.16 -8.14 -14.47
C LEU A 152 -5.11 -6.92 -14.55
N ASP A 153 -4.58 -5.74 -14.78
CA ASP A 153 -5.35 -4.49 -14.78
C ASP A 153 -6.36 -4.35 -15.93
N ASP A 154 -6.22 -5.14 -16.99
CA ASP A 154 -7.24 -5.27 -18.04
C ASP A 154 -8.38 -6.23 -17.63
N GLU A 155 -8.15 -7.11 -16.65
CA GLU A 155 -9.10 -8.15 -16.24
C GLU A 155 -9.77 -7.86 -14.90
N THR A 156 -9.07 -7.25 -13.95
CA THR A 156 -9.56 -7.02 -12.58
C THR A 156 -9.01 -5.72 -11.97
N GLY A 157 -9.24 -5.48 -10.67
CA GLY A 157 -8.71 -4.33 -9.92
C GLY A 157 -9.62 -3.09 -9.97
N SER A 158 -10.64 -3.06 -10.81
CA SER A 158 -11.66 -1.99 -10.86
C SER A 158 -13.02 -2.56 -11.29
N LEU A 159 -14.09 -1.88 -10.89
CA LEU A 159 -15.45 -2.23 -11.25
C LEU A 159 -15.83 -1.54 -12.58
N GLU A 160 -15.51 -2.18 -13.69
CA GLU A 160 -15.74 -1.66 -15.04
C GLU A 160 -16.41 -2.73 -15.92
N PRO A 161 -17.34 -2.35 -16.83
CA PRO A 161 -17.91 -3.29 -17.78
C PRO A 161 -16.83 -3.98 -18.62
N GLY A 162 -16.89 -5.30 -18.68
CA GLY A 162 -15.91 -6.13 -19.42
C GLY A 162 -14.80 -6.74 -18.56
N LYS A 163 -14.66 -6.30 -17.32
CA LYS A 163 -13.75 -6.95 -16.34
C LYS A 163 -14.45 -8.07 -15.58
N LEU A 164 -13.64 -8.91 -14.95
CA LEU A 164 -14.10 -9.97 -14.06
C LEU A 164 -14.91 -9.37 -12.90
N ALA A 165 -15.98 -10.03 -12.52
CA ALA A 165 -16.79 -9.64 -11.38
C ALA A 165 -16.17 -10.15 -10.06
N ASP A 166 -14.92 -9.73 -9.80
CA ASP A 166 -14.22 -9.94 -8.54
C ASP A 166 -14.61 -8.81 -7.59
N ILE A 167 -15.59 -9.07 -6.74
CA ILE A 167 -16.26 -8.03 -5.95
C ILE A 167 -16.28 -8.42 -4.49
N VAL A 168 -15.93 -7.45 -3.63
CA VAL A 168 -16.14 -7.54 -2.18
C VAL A 168 -17.22 -6.55 -1.77
N VAL A 169 -18.21 -7.03 -1.03
CA VAL A 169 -19.26 -6.19 -0.43
C VAL A 169 -19.00 -6.08 1.06
N LEU A 170 -19.02 -4.87 1.57
CA LEU A 170 -18.81 -4.56 2.99
C LEU A 170 -20.14 -4.20 3.66
N ASP A 171 -20.21 -4.39 4.99
CA ASP A 171 -21.38 -4.07 5.82
C ASP A 171 -21.63 -2.56 5.98
N ARG A 172 -20.71 -1.72 5.53
CA ARG A 172 -20.79 -0.25 5.66
C ARG A 172 -20.05 0.48 4.55
N ASP A 173 -20.43 1.74 4.34
CA ASP A 173 -19.74 2.67 3.46
C ASP A 173 -18.47 3.19 4.14
N LEU A 174 -17.30 2.83 3.63
CA LEU A 174 -16.01 3.25 4.19
C LEU A 174 -15.77 4.76 4.05
N PHE A 175 -16.39 5.42 3.07
CA PHE A 175 -16.26 6.87 2.88
C PHE A 175 -17.19 7.67 3.80
N GLY A 176 -18.16 7.01 4.42
CA GLY A 176 -19.12 7.59 5.37
C GLY A 176 -18.72 7.47 6.84
N ILE A 177 -17.58 6.84 7.14
CA ILE A 177 -17.10 6.63 8.51
C ILE A 177 -15.76 7.32 8.77
N ASP A 178 -15.38 7.44 10.05
CA ASP A 178 -14.04 7.89 10.43
C ASP A 178 -12.99 6.90 9.90
N GLY A 179 -11.88 7.41 9.38
CA GLY A 179 -10.75 6.59 8.92
C GLY A 179 -10.23 5.60 9.98
N ALA A 180 -10.35 5.95 11.26
CA ALA A 180 -10.03 5.06 12.39
C ALA A 180 -11.04 3.93 12.64
N GLN A 181 -12.04 3.77 11.77
CA GLN A 181 -13.06 2.71 11.84
C GLN A 181 -13.06 1.81 10.62
N VAL A 182 -12.11 1.97 9.72
CA VAL A 182 -12.01 1.19 8.47
C VAL A 182 -11.85 -0.30 8.76
N ALA A 183 -11.02 -0.65 9.75
CA ALA A 183 -10.80 -2.05 10.16
C ALA A 183 -12.00 -2.68 10.89
N ASP A 184 -13.01 -1.89 11.28
CA ASP A 184 -14.23 -2.41 11.90
C ASP A 184 -15.27 -2.86 10.86
N ALA A 185 -15.05 -2.56 9.58
CA ALA A 185 -15.90 -3.02 8.50
C ALA A 185 -15.79 -4.55 8.33
N ARG A 186 -16.88 -5.17 7.89
CA ARG A 186 -16.93 -6.61 7.69
C ARG A 186 -17.27 -6.95 6.25
N VAL A 187 -16.60 -7.96 5.71
CA VAL A 187 -16.98 -8.53 4.42
C VAL A 187 -18.28 -9.33 4.61
N VAL A 188 -19.30 -8.97 3.83
CA VAL A 188 -20.60 -9.68 3.82
C VAL A 188 -20.81 -10.50 2.56
N LEU A 189 -20.02 -10.29 1.53
CA LEU A 189 -20.01 -11.11 0.32
C LEU A 189 -18.67 -10.96 -0.40
N THR A 190 -18.14 -12.05 -0.93
CA THR A 190 -17.04 -12.03 -1.89
C THR A 190 -17.45 -12.81 -3.12
N LEU A 191 -17.33 -12.17 -4.28
CA LEU A 191 -17.51 -12.80 -5.59
C LEU A 191 -16.15 -12.94 -6.27
N ILE A 192 -15.94 -14.06 -6.94
CA ILE A 192 -14.86 -14.29 -7.90
C ILE A 192 -15.50 -14.68 -9.22
N GLU A 193 -15.23 -13.95 -10.28
CA GLU A 193 -15.84 -14.13 -11.60
C GLU A 193 -17.40 -14.15 -11.55
N GLY A 194 -17.96 -13.43 -10.58
CA GLY A 194 -19.41 -13.34 -10.36
C GLY A 194 -20.00 -14.48 -9.50
N GLU A 195 -19.22 -15.47 -9.13
CA GLU A 195 -19.66 -16.54 -8.24
C GLU A 195 -19.37 -16.22 -6.77
N ALA A 196 -20.35 -16.46 -5.88
CA ALA A 196 -20.18 -16.23 -4.45
C ALA A 196 -19.26 -17.27 -3.84
N VAL A 197 -18.06 -16.84 -3.39
CA VAL A 197 -17.07 -17.70 -2.72
C VAL A 197 -17.04 -17.50 -1.20
N TYR A 198 -17.61 -16.43 -0.71
CA TYR A 198 -17.79 -16.14 0.71
C TYR A 198 -19.09 -15.38 0.95
N SER A 199 -19.85 -15.84 1.92
CA SER A 199 -20.99 -15.16 2.52
C SER A 199 -21.10 -15.66 3.97
N PRO A 200 -21.31 -14.79 4.98
CA PRO A 200 -21.53 -15.25 6.35
C PRO A 200 -22.76 -16.17 6.40
N SER A 201 -22.67 -17.26 7.15
CA SER A 201 -23.71 -18.30 7.24
C SER A 201 -25.00 -17.86 7.93
N GLU A 202 -25.05 -16.67 8.52
CA GLU A 202 -26.26 -16.00 8.96
C GLU A 202 -26.21 -14.53 8.59
N PRO A 203 -27.26 -13.99 7.92
CA PRO A 203 -27.38 -12.55 7.74
C PRO A 203 -27.71 -11.91 9.08
N GLY A 204 -26.72 -11.27 9.69
CA GLY A 204 -26.96 -10.32 10.77
C GLY A 204 -27.53 -9.03 10.18
N TRP A 205 -28.82 -9.04 9.88
CA TRP A 205 -29.63 -7.84 9.58
C TRP A 205 -30.35 -7.38 10.82
#